data_efad32065fba015766963e36b85e4ff2
#
_entry.id   efad32065fba015766963e36b85e4ff2
#
_cell.length_a   1.000
_cell.length_b   1.000
_cell.length_c   1.000
_cell.angle_alpha   90.00
_cell.angle_beta   90.00
_cell.angle_gamma   90.00
#
_symmetry.space_group_name_H-M   'P 1'
#
loop_
_entity.id
_entity.type
_entity.pdbx_description
1 polymer ?
#
loop_
_entity_poly.entity_id
_entity_poly.type
_entity_poly.pdbx_seq_one_letter_code
_entity_poly.pdbx_strand_id
1 'polypeptide(L)'
;MILTPPDTPFFLRNGNADTIAAKFLQHPAPAYRRELLPDSTGKTKTAYDFSAGGISPDAPLVVLFHGLEGSSRSHYAAELMLAVRNRGWHGAVVHFRSCGGVANTAPVFYHLGDTAEIAFALDTLAARYREIYAVGVSLGGNAPAKYLGEQGKKALPHASAAVSAPVDAEA
;
A
#
# COMPACT_ATOMS: atom_id res chain seq x y z
N MET A 1 3.43 -18.46 -10.82
CA MET A 1 2.91 -18.05 -12.12
C MET A 1 3.71 -16.84 -12.57
N ILE A 2 4.51 -16.96 -13.63
CA ILE A 2 5.24 -15.83 -14.20
C ILE A 2 4.26 -15.10 -15.11
N LEU A 3 3.90 -13.87 -14.74
CA LEU A 3 3.08 -13.02 -15.60
C LEU A 3 3.98 -12.39 -16.66
N THR A 4 3.68 -12.60 -17.91
CA THR A 4 4.33 -11.89 -19.00
C THR A 4 3.89 -10.43 -18.93
N PRO A 5 4.82 -9.47 -18.83
CA PRO A 5 4.46 -8.05 -18.82
C PRO A 5 3.73 -7.71 -20.14
N PRO A 6 2.75 -6.80 -20.12
CA PRO A 6 2.10 -6.34 -21.33
C PRO A 6 3.11 -5.66 -22.26
N ASP A 7 2.89 -5.76 -23.58
CA ASP A 7 3.72 -5.08 -24.55
C ASP A 7 3.67 -3.55 -24.34
N THR A 8 4.83 -2.96 -24.16
CA THR A 8 4.94 -1.52 -24.04
C THR A 8 4.61 -0.85 -25.37
N PRO A 9 3.62 0.06 -25.41
CA PRO A 9 3.33 0.84 -26.61
C PRO A 9 4.59 1.54 -27.13
N PHE A 10 4.73 1.64 -28.45
CA PHE A 10 5.97 2.13 -29.08
C PHE A 10 6.38 3.53 -28.60
N PHE A 11 5.41 4.39 -28.27
CA PHE A 11 5.64 5.76 -27.77
C PHE A 11 6.04 5.81 -26.29
N LEU A 12 5.95 4.71 -25.55
CA LEU A 12 6.38 4.58 -24.16
C LEU A 12 7.66 3.72 -23.99
N ARG A 13 8.33 3.38 -25.09
CA ARG A 13 9.58 2.58 -25.04
C ARG A 13 10.79 3.35 -24.50
N ASN A 14 10.66 4.66 -24.29
CA ASN A 14 11.67 5.48 -23.63
C ASN A 14 11.32 5.61 -22.16
N GLY A 15 12.18 5.16 -21.25
CA GLY A 15 11.91 5.15 -19.80
C GLY A 15 11.55 6.52 -19.21
N ASN A 16 12.08 7.62 -19.78
CA ASN A 16 11.68 8.98 -19.37
C ASN A 16 10.25 9.30 -19.83
N ALA A 17 9.88 8.92 -21.06
CA ALA A 17 8.54 9.13 -21.59
C ALA A 17 7.50 8.32 -20.82
N ASP A 18 7.82 7.07 -20.45
CA ASP A 18 6.97 6.20 -19.67
C ASP A 18 6.70 6.77 -18.27
N THR A 19 7.76 7.19 -17.58
CA THR A 19 7.65 7.81 -16.25
C THR A 19 6.82 9.10 -16.26
N ILE A 20 6.99 9.93 -17.29
CA ILE A 20 6.26 11.19 -17.44
C ILE A 20 4.80 10.93 -17.84
N ALA A 21 4.56 10.02 -18.78
CA ALA A 21 3.21 9.68 -19.24
C ALA A 21 2.33 9.14 -18.13
N ALA A 22 2.87 8.28 -17.25
CA ALA A 22 2.15 7.75 -16.10
C ALA A 22 1.59 8.84 -15.17
N LYS A 23 2.28 9.99 -15.09
CA LYS A 23 1.82 11.13 -14.29
C LYS A 23 0.67 11.91 -14.94
N PHE A 24 0.59 11.92 -16.26
CA PHE A 24 -0.46 12.64 -17.00
C PHE A 24 -1.69 11.79 -17.31
N LEU A 25 -1.55 10.46 -17.31
CA LEU A 25 -2.63 9.51 -17.61
C LEU A 25 -3.36 9.02 -16.35
N GLN A 26 -3.04 9.56 -15.18
CA GLN A 26 -3.64 9.11 -13.91
C GLN A 26 -5.12 9.53 -13.81
N HIS A 27 -5.93 8.64 -13.26
CA HIS A 27 -7.29 8.97 -12.88
C HIS A 27 -7.32 9.78 -11.56
N PRO A 28 -8.35 10.60 -11.33
CA PRO A 28 -8.56 11.23 -10.03
C PRO A 28 -8.63 10.16 -8.93
N ALA A 29 -7.95 10.39 -7.81
CA ALA A 29 -8.07 9.49 -6.67
C ALA A 29 -9.52 9.38 -6.21
N PRO A 30 -9.97 8.19 -5.77
CA PRO A 30 -11.31 8.05 -5.21
C PRO A 30 -11.45 8.91 -3.94
N ALA A 31 -12.69 9.18 -3.54
CA ALA A 31 -12.92 9.81 -2.26
C ALA A 31 -12.45 8.87 -1.13
N TYR A 32 -11.70 9.43 -0.19
CA TYR A 32 -11.21 8.71 0.97
C TYR A 32 -11.86 9.22 2.26
N ARG A 33 -12.14 8.29 3.17
CA ARG A 33 -12.41 8.57 4.57
C ARG A 33 -11.12 8.32 5.36
N ARG A 34 -10.56 9.38 5.91
CA ARG A 34 -9.30 9.32 6.66
C ARG A 34 -9.54 8.99 8.13
N GLU A 35 -8.76 8.07 8.67
CA GLU A 35 -8.63 7.82 10.08
C GLU A 35 -7.17 8.03 10.51
N LEU A 36 -6.96 8.57 11.70
CA LEU A 36 -5.64 8.67 12.33
C LEU A 36 -5.56 7.63 13.45
N LEU A 37 -4.78 6.59 13.23
CA LEU A 37 -4.62 5.48 14.17
C LEU A 37 -3.23 5.51 14.79
N PRO A 38 -3.04 4.95 16.00
CA PRO A 38 -1.71 4.80 16.58
C PRO A 38 -0.78 4.04 15.63
N ASP A 39 0.51 4.32 15.72
CA ASP A 39 1.56 3.50 15.12
C ASP A 39 1.96 2.34 16.04
N SER A 40 2.84 1.46 15.59
CA SER A 40 3.32 0.30 16.36
C SER A 40 4.04 0.68 17.66
N THR A 41 4.52 1.92 17.80
CA THR A 41 5.17 2.43 19.02
C THR A 41 4.19 3.02 20.02
N GLY A 42 2.96 3.34 19.60
CA GLY A 42 1.96 4.07 20.37
C GLY A 42 2.34 5.54 20.65
N LYS A 43 3.43 6.07 20.06
CA LYS A 43 3.96 7.41 20.33
C LYS A 43 3.59 8.44 19.27
N THR A 44 3.11 7.98 18.10
CA THR A 44 2.62 8.83 17.04
C THR A 44 1.36 8.22 16.42
N LYS A 45 0.77 8.95 15.48
CA LYS A 45 -0.33 8.43 14.66
C LYS A 45 0.09 8.38 13.20
N THR A 46 -0.49 7.43 12.48
CA THR A 46 -0.38 7.31 11.03
C THR A 46 -1.75 7.45 10.39
N ALA A 47 -1.79 7.90 9.15
CA ALA A 47 -3.04 8.06 8.42
C ALA A 47 -3.40 6.77 7.69
N TYR A 48 -4.65 6.38 7.82
CA TYR A 48 -5.29 5.32 7.05
C TYR A 48 -6.37 5.95 6.18
N ASP A 49 -6.20 5.91 4.88
CA ASP A 49 -7.17 6.44 3.91
C ASP A 49 -8.00 5.29 3.34
N PHE A 50 -9.22 5.13 3.84
CA PHE A 50 -10.16 4.12 3.38
C PHE A 50 -10.93 4.64 2.16
N SER A 51 -11.01 3.83 1.10
CA SER A 51 -11.85 4.16 -0.05
C SER A 51 -13.33 4.19 0.38
N ALA A 52 -13.98 5.33 0.12
CA ALA A 52 -15.39 5.53 0.49
C ALA A 52 -16.32 4.91 -0.58
N GLY A 53 -17.47 4.39 -0.14
CA GLY A 53 -18.56 3.96 -1.03
C GLY A 53 -19.30 2.73 -0.53
N GLY A 54 -20.57 2.59 -0.87
CA GLY A 54 -21.52 1.58 -0.42
C GLY A 54 -21.13 0.13 -0.73
N ILE A 55 -20.10 -0.35 -0.06
CA ILE A 55 -19.54 -1.69 -0.19
C ILE A 55 -20.11 -2.57 0.92
N SER A 56 -20.40 -3.84 0.60
CA SER A 56 -20.84 -4.79 1.61
C SER A 56 -19.87 -4.87 2.79
N PRO A 57 -20.35 -4.86 4.05
CA PRO A 57 -19.47 -4.99 5.22
C PRO A 57 -18.59 -6.25 5.20
N ASP A 58 -19.07 -7.32 4.57
CA ASP A 58 -18.35 -8.61 4.48
C ASP A 58 -17.37 -8.69 3.28
N ALA A 59 -17.28 -7.63 2.48
CA ALA A 59 -16.38 -7.62 1.34
C ALA A 59 -14.90 -7.64 1.79
N PRO A 60 -14.01 -8.25 1.00
CA PRO A 60 -12.58 -8.26 1.28
C PRO A 60 -11.97 -6.86 1.33
N LEU A 61 -10.88 -6.71 2.07
CA LEU A 61 -10.06 -5.50 2.10
C LEU A 61 -8.78 -5.72 1.29
N VAL A 62 -8.47 -4.76 0.42
CA VAL A 62 -7.12 -4.60 -0.14
C VAL A 62 -6.42 -3.46 0.57
N VAL A 63 -5.32 -3.76 1.25
CA VAL A 63 -4.46 -2.75 1.89
C VAL A 63 -3.25 -2.46 1.02
N LEU A 64 -2.96 -1.17 0.79
CA LEU A 64 -1.79 -0.69 0.08
C LEU A 64 -0.78 -0.08 1.05
N PHE A 65 0.45 -0.55 0.98
CA PHE A 65 1.64 0.06 1.57
C PHE A 65 2.41 0.79 0.47
N HIS A 66 2.54 2.11 0.57
CA HIS A 66 3.09 2.94 -0.48
C HIS A 66 4.64 2.94 -0.51
N GLY A 67 5.22 3.40 -1.61
CA GLY A 67 6.66 3.59 -1.75
C GLY A 67 7.19 4.78 -0.94
N LEU A 68 8.49 5.04 -1.07
CA LEU A 68 9.17 6.15 -0.40
C LEU A 68 8.42 7.47 -0.62
N GLU A 69 8.09 8.19 0.46
CA GLU A 69 7.34 9.44 0.45
C GLU A 69 6.01 9.42 -0.32
N GLY A 70 5.47 8.22 -0.54
CA GLY A 70 4.19 8.05 -1.20
C GLY A 70 2.99 8.44 -0.33
N SER A 71 1.81 8.36 -0.92
CA SER A 71 0.55 8.60 -0.23
C SER A 71 -0.62 8.00 -1.00
N SER A 72 -1.83 8.14 -0.45
CA SER A 72 -3.08 7.81 -1.15
C SER A 72 -3.31 8.63 -2.44
N ARG A 73 -2.55 9.71 -2.62
CA ARG A 73 -2.57 10.56 -3.84
C ARG A 73 -1.56 10.12 -4.89
N SER A 74 -0.70 9.15 -4.61
CA SER A 74 0.19 8.59 -5.61
C SER A 74 -0.63 7.95 -6.74
N HIS A 75 -0.20 8.11 -8.00
CA HIS A 75 -0.93 7.61 -9.16
C HIS A 75 -1.29 6.13 -9.05
N TYR A 76 -0.34 5.28 -8.66
CA TYR A 76 -0.57 3.85 -8.47
C TYR A 76 -1.55 3.54 -7.34
N ALA A 77 -1.60 4.38 -6.30
CA ALA A 77 -2.53 4.22 -5.20
C ALA A 77 -3.96 4.54 -5.65
N ALA A 78 -4.15 5.62 -6.41
CA ALA A 78 -5.43 5.99 -6.98
C ALA A 78 -5.96 4.90 -7.92
N GLU A 79 -5.14 4.41 -8.84
CA GLU A 79 -5.50 3.35 -9.79
C GLU A 79 -5.88 2.04 -9.09
N LEU A 80 -5.07 1.60 -8.11
CA LEU A 80 -5.36 0.40 -7.34
C LEU A 80 -6.68 0.54 -6.58
N MET A 81 -6.89 1.67 -5.89
CA MET A 81 -8.11 1.87 -5.10
C MET A 81 -9.36 2.00 -5.97
N LEU A 82 -9.26 2.56 -7.18
CA LEU A 82 -10.35 2.55 -8.16
C LEU A 82 -10.65 1.12 -8.64
N ALA A 83 -9.63 0.34 -8.97
CA ALA A 83 -9.80 -1.04 -9.39
C ALA A 83 -10.42 -1.93 -8.30
N VAL A 84 -10.00 -1.74 -7.05
CA VAL A 84 -10.55 -2.43 -5.87
C VAL A 84 -12.02 -2.07 -5.66
N ARG A 85 -12.34 -0.78 -5.73
CA ARG A 85 -13.71 -0.30 -5.61
C ARG A 85 -14.62 -0.83 -6.71
N ASN A 86 -14.14 -0.88 -7.96
CA ASN A 86 -14.90 -1.41 -9.09
C ASN A 86 -15.21 -2.90 -8.96
N ARG A 87 -14.47 -3.63 -8.11
CA ARG A 87 -14.76 -5.02 -7.74
C ARG A 87 -15.72 -5.15 -6.55
N GLY A 88 -16.19 -4.03 -5.97
CA GLY A 88 -17.02 -4.04 -4.78
C GLY A 88 -16.24 -4.43 -3.52
N TRP A 89 -14.92 -4.22 -3.47
CA TRP A 89 -14.05 -4.52 -2.34
C TRP A 89 -13.67 -3.25 -1.58
N HIS A 90 -13.36 -3.40 -0.30
CA HIS A 90 -12.81 -2.33 0.51
C HIS A 90 -11.35 -2.07 0.12
N GLY A 91 -10.95 -0.81 0.16
CA GLY A 91 -9.57 -0.41 -0.05
C GLY A 91 -9.07 0.45 1.10
N ALA A 92 -7.82 0.29 1.49
CA ALA A 92 -7.15 1.15 2.44
C ALA A 92 -5.72 1.46 1.99
N VAL A 93 -5.32 2.71 2.07
CA VAL A 93 -3.91 3.11 1.95
C VAL A 93 -3.40 3.43 3.34
N VAL A 94 -2.43 2.64 3.81
CA VAL A 94 -1.75 2.85 5.08
C VAL A 94 -0.53 3.73 4.83
N HIS A 95 -0.48 4.87 5.50
CA HIS A 95 0.66 5.78 5.37
C HIS A 95 1.71 5.42 6.43
N PHE A 96 2.97 5.38 5.98
CA PHE A 96 4.08 5.29 6.91
C PHE A 96 4.24 6.57 7.73
N ARG A 97 4.98 6.50 8.85
CA ARG A 97 5.30 7.65 9.70
C ARG A 97 5.84 8.81 8.86
N SER A 98 5.51 10.02 9.18
CA SER A 98 5.83 11.26 8.44
C SER A 98 5.15 11.39 7.08
N CYS A 99 4.39 10.41 6.62
CA CYS A 99 3.72 10.42 5.32
C CYS A 99 2.23 10.78 5.45
N GLY A 100 1.59 11.06 4.31
CA GLY A 100 0.16 11.40 4.28
C GLY A 100 -0.19 12.71 4.97
N GLY A 101 0.77 13.60 5.26
CA GLY A 101 0.56 14.89 5.90
C GLY A 101 0.40 14.82 7.43
N VAL A 102 0.80 13.72 8.06
CA VAL A 102 0.79 13.55 9.51
C VAL A 102 2.22 13.64 10.04
N ALA A 103 2.46 14.57 10.98
CA ALA A 103 3.78 14.72 11.60
C ALA A 103 4.10 13.50 12.48
N ASN A 104 5.33 13.03 12.38
CA ASN A 104 5.85 11.97 13.23
C ASN A 104 6.35 12.56 14.56
N THR A 105 5.82 12.08 15.68
CA THR A 105 6.26 12.44 17.04
C THR A 105 7.04 11.30 17.71
N ALA A 106 7.14 10.12 17.07
CA ALA A 106 7.95 9.01 17.57
C ALA A 106 9.44 9.21 17.20
N PRO A 107 10.38 8.69 18.01
CA PRO A 107 11.83 8.79 17.77
C PRO A 107 12.33 7.79 16.71
N VAL A 108 11.44 7.28 15.87
CA VAL A 108 11.75 6.31 14.82
C VAL A 108 11.14 6.73 13.50
N PHE A 109 11.83 6.46 12.40
CA PHE A 109 11.36 6.64 11.03
C PHE A 109 11.01 5.30 10.41
N TYR A 110 10.20 5.32 9.36
CA TYR A 110 9.93 4.12 8.58
C TYR A 110 11.15 3.73 7.73
N HIS A 111 11.30 2.45 7.47
CA HIS A 111 12.40 1.91 6.67
C HIS A 111 11.98 0.63 5.94
N LEU A 112 12.83 0.13 5.04
CA LEU A 112 12.61 -1.06 4.21
C LEU A 112 12.20 -2.31 4.99
N GLY A 113 12.69 -2.46 6.20
CA GLY A 113 12.44 -3.63 7.05
C GLY A 113 11.52 -3.38 8.23
N ASP A 114 10.63 -2.36 8.19
CA ASP A 114 9.74 -2.01 9.31
C ASP A 114 8.56 -2.99 9.44
N THR A 115 8.89 -4.26 9.71
CA THR A 115 7.91 -5.33 9.83
C THR A 115 7.00 -5.20 11.04
N ALA A 116 7.47 -4.52 12.10
CA ALA A 116 6.65 -4.23 13.28
C ALA A 116 5.47 -3.31 12.93
N GLU A 117 5.70 -2.29 12.09
CA GLU A 117 4.64 -1.40 11.65
C GLU A 117 3.67 -2.11 10.70
N ILE A 118 4.18 -2.96 9.80
CA ILE A 118 3.33 -3.78 8.92
C ILE A 118 2.44 -4.73 9.74
N ALA A 119 3.02 -5.44 10.72
CA ALA A 119 2.28 -6.33 11.60
C ALA A 119 1.17 -5.58 12.34
N PHE A 120 1.51 -4.46 12.97
CA PHE A 120 0.57 -3.64 13.73
C PHE A 120 -0.59 -3.11 12.84
N ALA A 121 -0.27 -2.65 11.64
CA ALA A 121 -1.28 -2.18 10.69
C ALA A 121 -2.21 -3.32 10.26
N LEU A 122 -1.67 -4.49 9.95
CA LEU A 122 -2.46 -5.66 9.57
C LEU A 122 -3.33 -6.18 10.73
N ASP A 123 -2.81 -6.24 11.96
CA ASP A 123 -3.58 -6.60 13.15
C ASP A 123 -4.75 -5.63 13.38
N THR A 124 -4.49 -4.33 13.25
CA THR A 124 -5.50 -3.27 13.38
C THR A 124 -6.62 -3.44 12.35
N LEU A 125 -6.27 -3.82 11.12
CA LEU A 125 -7.23 -4.05 10.05
C LEU A 125 -7.96 -5.39 10.19
N ALA A 126 -7.27 -6.44 10.67
CA ALA A 126 -7.86 -7.76 10.88
C ALA A 126 -8.94 -7.79 11.98
N ALA A 127 -8.90 -6.84 12.91
CA ALA A 127 -9.97 -6.63 13.87
C ALA A 127 -11.30 -6.18 13.22
N ARG A 128 -11.26 -5.70 11.97
CA ARG A 128 -12.40 -5.08 11.25
C ARG A 128 -12.77 -5.83 9.97
N TYR A 129 -11.84 -6.55 9.36
CA TYR A 129 -12.03 -7.23 8.07
C TYR A 129 -11.57 -8.68 8.16
N ARG A 130 -12.44 -9.60 7.72
CA ARG A 130 -12.16 -11.04 7.77
C ARG A 130 -11.15 -11.50 6.73
N GLU A 131 -11.17 -10.86 5.58
CA GLU A 131 -10.34 -11.23 4.43
C GLU A 131 -9.52 -10.02 3.98
N ILE A 132 -8.20 -10.14 4.07
CA ILE A 132 -7.25 -9.07 3.77
C ILE A 132 -6.28 -9.53 2.69
N TYR A 133 -6.09 -8.68 1.70
CA TYR A 133 -5.05 -8.77 0.68
C TYR A 133 -4.10 -7.60 0.84
N ALA A 134 -2.79 -7.84 0.77
CA ALA A 134 -1.79 -6.78 0.91
C ALA A 134 -1.08 -6.51 -0.41
N VAL A 135 -0.96 -5.24 -0.77
CA VAL A 135 -0.18 -4.79 -1.92
C VAL A 135 0.86 -3.81 -1.42
N GLY A 136 2.09 -3.99 -1.84
CA GLY A 136 3.16 -3.06 -1.52
C GLY A 136 3.90 -2.60 -2.76
N VAL A 137 4.28 -1.32 -2.81
CA VAL A 137 4.99 -0.72 -3.94
C VAL A 137 6.34 -0.21 -3.48
N SER A 138 7.41 -0.57 -4.19
CA SER A 138 8.79 -0.15 -3.90
C SER A 138 9.16 -0.46 -2.43
N LEU A 139 9.55 0.51 -1.63
CA LEU A 139 9.80 0.36 -0.18
C LEU A 139 8.62 -0.33 0.53
N GLY A 140 7.39 0.10 0.23
CA GLY A 140 6.19 -0.51 0.79
C GLY A 140 5.93 -1.93 0.29
N GLY A 141 6.62 -2.40 -0.74
CA GLY A 141 6.62 -3.80 -1.18
C GLY A 141 7.63 -4.65 -0.38
N ASN A 142 8.76 -4.04 -0.01
CA ASN A 142 9.83 -4.72 0.72
C ASN A 142 9.42 -5.07 2.16
N ALA A 143 8.89 -4.11 2.94
CA ALA A 143 8.52 -4.35 4.33
C ALA A 143 7.43 -5.44 4.49
N PRO A 144 6.33 -5.46 3.74
CA PRO A 144 5.39 -6.57 3.74
C PRO A 144 5.99 -7.89 3.26
N ALA A 145 6.87 -7.90 2.26
CA ALA A 145 7.53 -9.13 1.81
C ALA A 145 8.38 -9.74 2.92
N LYS A 146 9.15 -8.92 3.65
CA LYS A 146 9.92 -9.33 4.83
C LYS A 146 9.00 -9.84 5.94
N TYR A 147 7.91 -9.13 6.25
CA TYR A 147 6.89 -9.56 7.21
C TYR A 147 6.35 -10.97 6.85
N LEU A 148 6.01 -11.21 5.60
CA LEU A 148 5.52 -12.52 5.15
C LEU A 148 6.57 -13.62 5.35
N GLY A 149 7.84 -13.33 5.05
CA GLY A 149 8.96 -14.25 5.28
C GLY A 149 9.13 -14.59 6.77
N GLU A 150 9.02 -13.61 7.64
CA GLU A 150 9.13 -13.76 9.09
C GLU A 150 7.95 -14.53 9.70
N GLN A 151 6.72 -14.24 9.25
CA GLN A 151 5.50 -14.84 9.79
C GLN A 151 5.17 -16.20 9.15
N GLY A 152 5.60 -16.43 7.93
CA GLY A 152 5.31 -17.67 7.20
C GLY A 152 3.80 -17.96 7.17
N LYS A 153 3.39 -19.14 7.62
CA LYS A 153 1.97 -19.56 7.64
C LYS A 153 1.09 -18.77 8.62
N LYS A 154 1.68 -17.96 9.50
CA LYS A 154 0.94 -17.12 10.45
C LYS A 154 0.65 -15.72 9.91
N ALA A 155 1.14 -15.40 8.72
CA ALA A 155 0.88 -14.10 8.10
C ALA A 155 -0.62 -13.87 7.89
N LEU A 156 -1.10 -12.68 8.25
CA LEU A 156 -2.52 -12.33 8.19
C LEU A 156 -3.09 -12.20 6.77
N PRO A 157 -2.37 -11.65 5.77
CA PRO A 157 -2.94 -11.51 4.44
C PRO A 157 -3.17 -12.87 3.78
N HIS A 158 -4.34 -13.05 3.16
CA HIS A 158 -4.69 -14.23 2.37
C HIS A 158 -3.82 -14.35 1.11
N ALA A 159 -3.46 -13.22 0.52
CA ALA A 159 -2.46 -13.12 -0.53
C ALA A 159 -1.80 -11.74 -0.50
N SER A 160 -0.61 -11.65 -1.10
CA SER A 160 0.14 -10.40 -1.17
C SER A 160 0.82 -10.25 -2.52
N ALA A 161 0.99 -8.99 -2.93
CA ALA A 161 1.75 -8.61 -4.12
C ALA A 161 2.79 -7.54 -3.76
N ALA A 162 4.03 -7.76 -4.15
CA ALA A 162 5.09 -6.76 -4.09
C ALA A 162 5.41 -6.28 -5.51
N VAL A 163 5.27 -4.98 -5.73
CA VAL A 163 5.46 -4.33 -7.03
C VAL A 163 6.74 -3.51 -6.97
N SER A 164 7.70 -3.83 -7.85
CA SER A 164 8.99 -3.13 -7.94
C SER A 164 9.70 -2.97 -6.58
N ALA A 165 9.57 -3.96 -5.70
CA ALA A 165 10.24 -3.95 -4.41
C ALA A 165 11.75 -4.16 -4.59
N PRO A 166 12.61 -3.34 -3.95
CA PRO A 166 14.05 -3.55 -3.96
C PRO A 166 14.38 -4.80 -3.12
N VAL A 167 14.83 -5.86 -3.77
CA VAL A 167 15.20 -7.12 -3.09
C VAL A 167 16.67 -7.13 -2.66
N ASP A 168 17.47 -6.23 -3.21
CA ASP A 168 18.84 -5.96 -2.82
C ASP A 168 18.98 -4.46 -2.52
N ALA A 169 19.21 -4.13 -1.26
CA ALA A 169 19.32 -2.74 -0.79
C ALA A 169 20.81 -2.26 -0.76
N GLU A 170 21.76 -3.13 -1.06
CA GLU A 170 23.20 -2.83 -1.08
C GLU A 170 23.73 -2.58 -2.50
N ALA A 171 22.89 -2.77 -3.53
CA ALA A 171 23.26 -2.64 -4.94
C ALA A 171 23.22 -1.19 -5.44
#